data_f52d798b247ad2e9ea8ca1e717913bb9
#
_entry.id   f52d798b247ad2e9ea8ca1e717913bb9
#
_cell.length_a   1.000
_cell.length_b   1.000
_cell.length_c   1.000
_cell.angle_alpha   90.00
_cell.angle_beta   90.00
_cell.angle_gamma   90.00
#
_symmetry.space_group_name_H-M   'P 1'
#
loop_
_entity.id
_entity.type
_entity.pdbx_description
1 polymer ?
#
loop_
_entity_poly.entity_id
_entity_poly.type
_entity_poly.pdbx_seq_one_letter_code
_entity_poly.pdbx_strand_id
1 'polypeptide(L)'
;MARTPESAVKARCVEIIKKYRAYYFFPAQNGYGRAGIPDIIVCYRGMFLGVECKAGFNKPTALQEREMADIHRAGGSAMVVREDTLELLEEWFAERQSWAQ
;
A
#
# COMPACT_ATOMS: atom_id res chain seq x y z
N MET A 1 -20.21 6.09 -12.36
CA MET A 1 -19.52 6.93 -11.37
C MET A 1 -18.08 7.16 -11.77
N ALA A 2 -17.67 8.39 -11.74
CA ALA A 2 -16.29 8.72 -12.11
C ALA A 2 -15.34 8.29 -11.01
N ARG A 3 -14.23 7.74 -11.44
CA ARG A 3 -13.19 7.29 -10.53
C ARG A 3 -12.22 8.44 -10.30
N THR A 4 -11.84 8.70 -9.04
CA THR A 4 -10.81 9.70 -8.78
C THR A 4 -9.47 9.16 -9.24
N PRO A 5 -8.49 10.04 -9.52
CA PRO A 5 -7.16 9.57 -9.90
C PRO A 5 -6.54 8.63 -8.87
N GLU A 6 -6.68 8.94 -7.58
CA GLU A 6 -6.11 8.07 -6.55
C GLU A 6 -6.83 6.74 -6.46
N SER A 7 -8.16 6.73 -6.63
CA SER A 7 -8.89 5.47 -6.61
C SER A 7 -8.55 4.60 -7.82
N ALA A 8 -8.17 5.22 -8.94
CA ALA A 8 -7.70 4.47 -10.09
C ALA A 8 -6.37 3.79 -9.80
N VAL A 9 -5.44 4.48 -9.12
CA VAL A 9 -4.18 3.88 -8.69
C VAL A 9 -4.46 2.72 -7.73
N LYS A 10 -5.37 2.94 -6.78
CA LYS A 10 -5.72 1.92 -5.80
C LYS A 10 -6.25 0.66 -6.49
N ALA A 11 -7.10 0.82 -7.49
CA ALA A 11 -7.64 -0.32 -8.23
C ALA A 11 -6.53 -1.12 -8.91
N ARG A 12 -5.53 -0.43 -9.48
CA ARG A 12 -4.41 -1.10 -10.12
C ARG A 12 -3.56 -1.85 -9.08
N CYS A 13 -3.37 -1.25 -7.92
CA CYS A 13 -2.66 -1.92 -6.83
C CYS A 13 -3.38 -3.20 -6.43
N VAL A 14 -4.69 -3.15 -6.32
CA VAL A 14 -5.48 -4.33 -5.93
C VAL A 14 -5.31 -5.46 -6.94
N GLU A 15 -5.26 -5.12 -8.24
CA GLU A 15 -5.02 -6.14 -9.27
C GLU A 15 -3.69 -6.86 -9.05
N ILE A 16 -2.66 -6.11 -8.71
CA ILE A 16 -1.34 -6.69 -8.45
C ILE A 16 -1.38 -7.58 -7.21
N ILE A 17 -2.00 -7.07 -6.14
CA ILE A 17 -2.10 -7.80 -4.88
C ILE A 17 -2.81 -9.15 -5.09
N LYS A 18 -3.91 -9.11 -5.84
CA LYS A 18 -4.66 -10.33 -6.14
C LYS A 18 -3.87 -11.33 -6.97
N LYS A 19 -3.05 -10.82 -7.89
CA LYS A 19 -2.22 -11.69 -8.71
C LYS A 19 -1.29 -12.54 -7.86
N TYR A 20 -0.78 -11.99 -6.76
CA TYR A 20 0.11 -12.70 -5.86
C TYR A 20 -0.62 -13.47 -4.75
N ARG A 21 -1.97 -13.37 -4.72
CA ARG A 21 -2.81 -14.08 -3.75
C ARG A 21 -2.49 -13.67 -2.32
N ALA A 22 -2.18 -12.39 -2.12
CA ALA A 22 -1.90 -11.86 -0.80
C ALA A 22 -3.20 -11.55 -0.07
N TYR A 23 -3.15 -11.59 1.25
CA TYR A 23 -4.26 -11.11 2.07
C TYR A 23 -4.21 -9.59 2.11
N TYR A 24 -5.37 -8.93 1.98
CA TYR A 24 -5.40 -7.47 2.05
C TYR A 24 -6.75 -6.99 2.50
N PHE A 25 -6.78 -5.76 3.00
CA PHE A 25 -8.04 -5.07 3.28
C PHE A 25 -7.80 -3.57 3.24
N PHE A 26 -8.91 -2.83 3.20
CA PHE A 26 -8.88 -1.37 3.23
C PHE A 26 -9.26 -0.93 4.64
N PRO A 27 -8.35 -0.29 5.40
CA PRO A 27 -8.72 0.18 6.74
C PRO A 27 -9.81 1.22 6.68
N ALA A 28 -10.72 1.19 7.63
CA ALA A 28 -11.76 2.21 7.72
C ALA A 28 -11.12 3.55 8.09
N GLN A 29 -11.53 4.59 7.38
CA GLN A 29 -11.00 5.94 7.58
C GLN A 29 -12.12 6.84 8.07
N ASN A 30 -12.74 6.47 9.18
CA ASN A 30 -13.96 7.13 9.62
C ASN A 30 -13.80 7.96 10.89
N GLY A 31 -12.59 8.28 11.27
CA GLY A 31 -12.33 9.14 12.40
C GLY A 31 -12.21 8.43 13.74
N TYR A 32 -12.45 7.15 13.78
CA TYR A 32 -12.30 6.39 15.03
C TYR A 32 -10.94 5.75 15.19
N GLY A 33 -10.19 5.66 14.14
CA GLY A 33 -8.88 5.06 14.20
C GLY A 33 -7.81 6.13 14.17
N ARG A 34 -6.61 5.69 13.87
CA ARG A 34 -5.46 6.59 13.74
C ARG A 34 -5.54 7.31 12.41
N ALA A 35 -5.09 8.55 12.39
CA ALA A 35 -5.01 9.31 11.16
C ALA A 35 -3.77 8.90 10.37
N GLY A 36 -3.87 8.97 9.05
CA GLY A 36 -2.71 8.73 8.18
C GLY A 36 -2.43 7.27 7.87
N ILE A 37 -3.36 6.38 8.21
CA ILE A 37 -3.20 4.95 7.93
C ILE A 37 -3.14 4.73 6.41
N PRO A 38 -2.26 3.82 5.93
CA PRO A 38 -2.20 3.52 4.50
C PRO A 38 -3.55 3.05 3.93
N ASP A 39 -3.74 3.29 2.63
CA ASP A 39 -5.00 2.95 1.96
C ASP A 39 -5.25 1.45 1.92
N ILE A 40 -4.21 0.65 1.80
CA ILE A 40 -4.34 -0.80 1.70
C ILE A 40 -3.35 -1.42 2.66
N ILE A 41 -3.84 -2.37 3.46
CA ILE A 41 -2.99 -3.17 4.34
C ILE A 41 -2.87 -4.55 3.73
N VAL A 42 -1.66 -5.05 3.62
CA VAL A 42 -1.33 -6.32 2.95
C VAL A 42 -0.53 -7.20 3.89
N CYS A 43 -0.82 -8.48 3.86
CA CYS A 43 0.06 -9.50 4.46
C CYS A 43 0.38 -10.52 3.39
N TYR A 44 1.67 -10.74 3.17
CA TYR A 44 2.11 -11.70 2.17
C TYR A 44 3.27 -12.49 2.74
N ARG A 45 3.06 -13.81 2.85
CA ARG A 45 4.07 -14.73 3.39
C ARG A 45 4.55 -14.29 4.78
N GLY A 46 3.63 -13.78 5.57
CA GLY A 46 3.92 -13.33 6.93
C GLY A 46 4.49 -11.93 7.02
N MET A 47 4.68 -11.24 5.90
CA MET A 47 5.26 -9.91 5.89
C MET A 47 4.17 -8.86 5.71
N PHE A 48 4.29 -7.79 6.48
CA PHE A 48 3.32 -6.69 6.50
C PHE A 48 3.72 -5.61 5.50
N LEU A 49 2.74 -5.13 4.75
CA LEU A 49 2.97 -4.02 3.82
C LEU A 49 1.80 -3.05 3.90
N GLY A 50 2.11 -1.78 4.07
CA GLY A 50 1.12 -0.70 3.93
C GLY A 50 1.34 0.00 2.59
N VAL A 51 0.27 0.16 1.83
CA VAL A 51 0.34 0.83 0.53
C VAL A 51 -0.48 2.11 0.57
N GLU A 52 0.19 3.23 0.33
CA GLU A 52 -0.45 4.54 0.23
C GLU A 52 -0.53 4.91 -1.25
N CYS A 53 -1.75 5.17 -1.74
CA CYS A 53 -1.97 5.47 -3.14
C CYS A 53 -2.05 6.98 -3.34
N LYS A 54 -1.23 7.49 -4.24
CA LYS A 54 -1.24 8.91 -4.59
C LYS A 54 -1.27 9.05 -6.11
N ALA A 55 -1.82 10.14 -6.59
CA ALA A 55 -1.90 10.40 -8.03
C ALA A 55 -1.08 11.63 -8.37
N GLY A 56 -0.46 11.62 -9.55
CA GLY A 56 0.28 12.78 -10.04
C GLY A 56 1.40 13.17 -9.11
N PHE A 57 1.42 14.42 -8.73
CA PHE A 57 2.46 14.97 -7.86
C PHE A 57 2.01 15.12 -6.41
N ASN A 58 0.85 14.57 -6.06
CA ASN A 58 0.38 14.62 -4.68
C ASN A 58 1.35 13.89 -3.77
N LYS A 59 1.59 14.48 -2.61
CA LYS A 59 2.54 13.93 -1.63
C LYS A 59 1.82 13.41 -0.42
N PRO A 60 2.38 12.42 0.26
CA PRO A 60 1.82 12.00 1.54
C PRO A 60 1.77 13.17 2.52
N THR A 61 0.76 13.16 3.36
CA THR A 61 0.68 14.14 4.44
C THR A 61 1.70 13.78 5.52
N ALA A 62 1.94 14.71 6.45
CA ALA A 62 2.85 14.46 7.56
C ALA A 62 2.38 13.26 8.40
N LEU A 63 1.06 13.14 8.60
CA LEU A 63 0.54 12.00 9.35
C LEU A 63 0.74 10.68 8.60
N GLN A 64 0.59 10.69 7.29
CA GLN A 64 0.83 9.48 6.49
C GLN A 64 2.30 9.08 6.54
N GLU A 65 3.21 10.07 6.45
CA GLU A 65 4.63 9.78 6.54
C GLU A 65 5.01 9.19 7.89
N ARG A 66 4.38 9.72 8.95
CA ARG A 66 4.62 9.23 10.30
C ARG A 66 4.16 7.78 10.46
N GLU A 67 2.99 7.46 9.92
CA GLU A 67 2.49 6.08 9.98
C GLU A 67 3.40 5.13 9.23
N MET A 68 3.87 5.54 8.06
CA MET A 68 4.79 4.69 7.29
C MET A 68 6.11 4.48 8.03
N ALA A 69 6.62 5.52 8.69
CA ALA A 69 7.83 5.40 9.48
C ALA A 69 7.64 4.44 10.64
N ASP A 70 6.46 4.48 11.28
CA ASP A 70 6.16 3.57 12.38
C ASP A 70 6.10 2.12 11.91
N ILE A 71 5.53 1.89 10.73
CA ILE A 71 5.50 0.55 10.13
C ILE A 71 6.91 0.04 9.91
N HIS A 72 7.78 0.87 9.33
CA HIS A 72 9.18 0.48 9.08
C HIS A 72 9.89 0.17 10.39
N ARG A 73 9.68 1.01 11.40
CA ARG A 73 10.34 0.80 12.69
C ARG A 73 9.90 -0.50 13.34
N ALA A 74 8.66 -0.91 13.09
CA ALA A 74 8.14 -2.15 13.63
C ALA A 74 8.55 -3.39 12.81
N GLY A 75 9.29 -3.19 11.72
CA GLY A 75 9.78 -4.31 10.91
C GLY A 75 8.94 -4.60 9.68
N GLY A 76 7.89 -3.82 9.42
CA GLY A 76 7.09 -4.00 8.21
C GLY A 76 7.61 -3.16 7.06
N SER A 77 6.88 -3.20 5.97
CA SER A 77 7.16 -2.38 4.79
C SER A 77 6.02 -1.40 4.55
N ALA A 78 6.34 -0.26 3.99
CA ALA A 78 5.32 0.72 3.59
C ALA A 78 5.85 1.43 2.35
N MET A 79 4.95 1.77 1.44
CA MET A 79 5.35 2.45 0.21
C MET A 79 4.25 3.34 -0.30
N VAL A 80 4.64 4.37 -1.02
CA VAL A 80 3.73 5.22 -1.79
C VAL A 80 3.76 4.72 -3.22
N VAL A 81 2.59 4.48 -3.79
CA VAL A 81 2.48 3.99 -5.16
C VAL A 81 1.68 5.01 -5.96
N ARG A 82 2.20 5.34 -7.13
CA ARG A 82 1.56 6.26 -8.08
C ARG A 82 1.32 5.51 -9.38
N GLU A 83 0.60 6.17 -10.29
CA GLU A 83 0.29 5.58 -11.60
C GLU A 83 1.54 5.20 -12.39
N ASP A 84 2.66 5.88 -12.14
CA ASP A 84 3.90 5.60 -12.86
C ASP A 84 4.92 4.83 -12.03
N THR A 85 4.53 4.35 -10.85
CA THR A 85 5.44 3.57 -10.00
C THR A 85 4.79 2.27 -9.52
N LEU A 86 3.83 1.75 -10.26
CA LEU A 86 3.19 0.49 -9.90
C LEU A 86 4.17 -0.66 -9.85
N GLU A 87 5.27 -0.57 -10.60
CA GLU A 87 6.28 -1.63 -10.58
C GLU A 87 6.96 -1.76 -9.21
N LEU A 88 6.93 -0.73 -8.37
CA LEU A 88 7.48 -0.86 -7.02
C LEU A 88 6.72 -1.92 -6.23
N LEU A 89 5.40 -1.94 -6.37
CA LEU A 89 4.57 -2.92 -5.70
C LEU A 89 4.82 -4.32 -6.27
N GLU A 90 4.89 -4.41 -7.59
CA GLU A 90 5.17 -5.66 -8.28
C GLU A 90 6.51 -6.23 -7.80
N GLU A 91 7.54 -5.39 -7.72
CA GLU A 91 8.87 -5.82 -7.30
C GLU A 91 8.88 -6.30 -5.85
N TRP A 92 8.11 -5.64 -5.00
CA TRP A 92 8.04 -6.05 -3.59
C TRP A 92 7.54 -7.49 -3.48
N PHE A 93 6.48 -7.81 -4.21
CA PHE A 93 5.93 -9.16 -4.20
C PHE A 93 6.87 -10.17 -4.86
N ALA A 94 7.41 -9.82 -6.02
CA ALA A 94 8.26 -10.74 -6.76
C ALA A 94 9.50 -11.12 -5.96
N GLU A 95 10.09 -10.14 -5.28
CA GLU A 95 11.26 -10.38 -4.45
C GLU A 95 10.94 -11.35 -3.32
N ARG A 96 9.83 -11.16 -2.64
CA ARG A 96 9.46 -11.99 -1.51
C ARG A 96 8.95 -13.35 -1.94
N GLN A 97 8.37 -13.44 -3.10
CA GLN A 97 7.98 -14.72 -3.66
C GLN A 97 9.20 -15.63 -3.84
N SER A 98 10.33 -15.04 -4.22
CA SER A 98 11.54 -15.83 -4.44
C SER A 98 12.20 -16.26 -3.12
N TRP A 99 11.77 -15.69 -1.98
CA TRP A 99 12.30 -16.10 -0.68
C TRP A 99 11.68 -17.40 -0.18
N ALA A 100 10.71 -17.93 -0.88
CA ALA A 100 10.01 -19.14 -0.46
C ALA A 100 10.96 -20.33 -0.38
N GLN A 101 10.62 -21.21 0.49
CA GLN A 101 11.34 -22.42 0.56
C GLN A 101 10.47 -23.60 0.75
#